data_8ca4713c1520d3f726f597b85922a853
#
_entry.id   8ca4713c1520d3f726f597b85922a853
#
_cell.length_a   1.000
_cell.length_b   1.000
_cell.length_c   1.000
_cell.angle_alpha   90.00
_cell.angle_beta   90.00
_cell.angle_gamma   90.00
#
_symmetry.space_group_name_H-M   'P 1'
#
loop_
_entity.id
_entity.type
_entity.pdbx_description
1 polymer ?
#
loop_
_entity_poly.entity_id
_entity_poly.type
_entity_poly.pdbx_seq_one_letter_code
_entity_poly.pdbx_strand_id
1 'polypeptide(L)'
;MSEPKIEGIELKPGFKGMAEDTGSDQTMFKGVHWGKAMMWIFLLSDTFIFSCFLIAYMKGRGSTPVEWPNPSEVFALDAFGVPVPLLLIAIMTFVLITSSGTMALAVKYGYEKNRKMCGWLVLATAIGGLTFVGMQAFEWSKLIHEGVRPWENPFGAPQFGSFFFMITGFHGTHVSIGCLLYTSPSPRDK
;
A
#
# COMPACT_ATOMS: atom_id res chain seq x y z
N MET A 1 20.12 -13.80 -44.90
CA MET A 1 19.90 -13.44 -43.47
C MET A 1 20.07 -11.94 -43.40
N SER A 2 18.96 -11.20 -43.41
CA SER A 2 18.94 -9.73 -43.31
C SER A 2 18.95 -9.37 -41.86
N GLU A 3 20.00 -8.67 -41.42
CA GLU A 3 20.08 -8.07 -40.09
C GLU A 3 18.87 -7.14 -39.86
N PRO A 4 18.23 -7.18 -38.68
CA PRO A 4 17.20 -6.22 -38.35
C PRO A 4 17.89 -4.83 -38.23
N LYS A 5 17.54 -3.91 -39.13
CA LYS A 5 17.87 -2.49 -39.00
C LYS A 5 17.18 -1.97 -37.75
N ILE A 6 17.95 -1.72 -36.71
CA ILE A 6 17.55 -0.87 -35.59
C ILE A 6 17.51 0.54 -36.16
N GLU A 7 16.33 1.04 -36.54
CA GLU A 7 16.14 2.45 -36.84
C GLU A 7 16.57 3.26 -35.64
N GLY A 8 17.55 4.15 -35.86
CA GLY A 8 18.18 4.92 -34.83
C GLY A 8 17.16 5.81 -34.11
N ILE A 9 16.88 5.48 -32.87
CA ILE A 9 16.19 6.36 -31.93
C ILE A 9 17.15 7.51 -31.67
N GLU A 10 16.87 8.70 -32.21
CA GLU A 10 17.55 9.92 -31.82
C GLU A 10 17.26 10.18 -30.33
N LEU A 11 18.20 9.84 -29.47
CA LEU A 11 18.12 10.13 -28.05
C LEU A 11 18.12 11.66 -27.86
N LYS A 12 16.98 12.23 -27.58
CA LYS A 12 16.87 13.64 -27.22
C LYS A 12 17.51 13.85 -25.86
N PRO A 13 18.51 14.74 -25.73
CA PRO A 13 19.18 14.96 -24.46
C PRO A 13 18.25 15.64 -23.44
N GLY A 14 18.35 15.22 -22.15
CA GLY A 14 17.64 15.81 -21.04
C GLY A 14 16.37 15.07 -20.60
N PHE A 15 15.64 15.68 -19.67
CA PHE A 15 14.47 15.09 -19.00
C PHE A 15 13.35 14.69 -19.99
N LYS A 16 13.20 15.37 -21.12
CA LYS A 16 12.25 15.02 -22.19
C LYS A 16 12.61 13.70 -22.88
N GLY A 17 13.91 13.46 -23.13
CA GLY A 17 14.36 12.20 -23.70
C GLY A 17 14.12 11.02 -22.77
N MET A 18 14.36 11.22 -21.47
CA MET A 18 14.09 10.20 -20.44
C MET A 18 12.59 9.88 -20.32
N ALA A 19 11.71 10.85 -20.50
CA ALA A 19 10.25 10.66 -20.48
C ALA A 19 9.72 9.98 -21.76
N GLU A 20 10.35 10.21 -22.91
CA GLU A 20 10.02 9.52 -24.17
C GLU A 20 10.57 8.07 -24.16
N ASP A 21 11.73 7.83 -23.57
CA ASP A 21 12.41 6.53 -23.53
C ASP A 21 11.66 5.53 -22.61
N THR A 22 11.02 6.00 -21.56
CA THR A 22 10.15 5.18 -20.70
C THR A 22 8.92 4.61 -21.40
N GLY A 23 8.60 5.07 -22.61
CA GLY A 23 7.47 4.59 -23.41
C GLY A 23 7.84 3.69 -24.60
N SER A 24 9.13 3.54 -24.94
CA SER A 24 9.52 3.18 -26.30
C SER A 24 9.90 1.72 -26.54
N ASP A 25 10.36 0.95 -25.57
CA ASP A 25 10.82 -0.42 -25.86
C ASP A 25 10.03 -1.51 -25.16
N GLN A 26 8.99 -2.02 -25.85
CA GLN A 26 8.21 -3.19 -25.42
C GLN A 26 8.85 -4.54 -25.82
N THR A 27 9.92 -4.53 -26.60
CA THR A 27 10.53 -5.74 -27.16
C THR A 27 11.26 -6.57 -26.12
N MET A 28 11.87 -5.92 -25.11
CA MET A 28 12.57 -6.58 -24.01
C MET A 28 11.70 -7.51 -23.18
N PHE A 29 10.42 -7.19 -23.00
CA PHE A 29 9.48 -7.96 -22.17
C PHE A 29 8.49 -8.80 -22.98
N LYS A 30 8.81 -9.15 -24.24
CA LYS A 30 8.00 -10.07 -25.08
C LYS A 30 6.50 -9.72 -25.10
N GLY A 31 6.15 -8.45 -25.29
CA GLY A 31 4.76 -8.00 -25.41
C GLY A 31 4.06 -7.66 -24.08
N VAL A 32 4.78 -7.66 -22.96
CA VAL A 32 4.26 -7.13 -21.68
C VAL A 32 4.39 -5.62 -21.68
N HIS A 33 3.29 -4.92 -21.38
CA HIS A 33 3.28 -3.47 -21.29
C HIS A 33 4.25 -2.99 -20.20
N TRP A 34 5.10 -1.99 -20.50
CA TRP A 34 6.12 -1.47 -19.58
C TRP A 34 5.58 -1.14 -18.17
N GLY A 35 4.41 -0.49 -18.10
CA GLY A 35 3.77 -0.18 -16.81
C GLY A 35 3.46 -1.42 -15.96
N LYS A 36 3.12 -2.54 -16.60
CA LYS A 36 2.88 -3.81 -15.89
C LYS A 36 4.19 -4.41 -15.37
N ALA A 37 5.27 -4.35 -16.14
CA ALA A 37 6.58 -4.82 -15.72
C ALA A 37 7.12 -3.99 -14.55
N MET A 38 7.01 -2.66 -14.62
CA MET A 38 7.39 -1.77 -13.52
C MET A 38 6.60 -2.02 -12.24
N MET A 39 5.30 -2.30 -12.36
CA MET A 39 4.47 -2.65 -11.20
C MET A 39 4.94 -3.97 -10.55
N TRP A 40 5.34 -4.96 -11.32
CA TRP A 40 5.88 -6.21 -10.77
C TRP A 40 7.19 -6.00 -10.02
N ILE A 41 8.09 -5.20 -10.58
CA ILE A 41 9.37 -4.85 -9.91
C ILE A 41 9.09 -4.10 -8.61
N PHE A 42 8.15 -3.14 -8.64
CA PHE A 42 7.73 -2.40 -7.45
C PHE A 42 7.18 -3.33 -6.36
N LEU A 43 6.24 -4.24 -6.68
CA LEU A 43 5.67 -5.19 -5.74
C LEU A 43 6.72 -6.15 -5.17
N LEU A 44 7.69 -6.58 -5.99
CA LEU A 44 8.77 -7.44 -5.54
C LEU A 44 9.67 -6.71 -4.53
N SER A 45 10.05 -5.45 -4.82
CA SER A 45 10.84 -4.63 -3.90
C SER A 45 10.10 -4.33 -2.60
N ASP A 46 8.81 -4.05 -2.68
CA ASP A 46 7.96 -3.79 -1.52
C ASP A 46 7.83 -5.03 -0.63
N THR A 47 7.60 -6.21 -1.23
CA THR A 47 7.61 -7.49 -0.52
C THR A 47 8.91 -7.72 0.22
N PHE A 48 10.05 -7.38 -0.38
CA PHE A 48 11.36 -7.50 0.25
C PHE A 48 11.50 -6.57 1.46
N ILE A 49 11.11 -5.30 1.32
CA ILE A 49 11.17 -4.28 2.40
C ILE A 49 10.29 -4.70 3.58
N PHE A 50 9.03 -5.07 3.32
CA PHE A 50 8.12 -5.52 4.38
C PHE A 50 8.60 -6.82 5.05
N SER A 51 9.20 -7.72 4.31
CA SER A 51 9.81 -8.94 4.88
C SER A 51 10.93 -8.58 5.86
N CYS A 52 11.78 -7.60 5.52
CA CYS A 52 12.82 -7.11 6.43
C CYS A 52 12.23 -6.52 7.73
N PHE A 53 11.15 -5.75 7.63
CA PHE A 53 10.46 -5.21 8.81
C PHE A 53 9.87 -6.30 9.69
N LEU A 54 9.24 -7.32 9.12
CA LEU A 54 8.67 -8.45 9.87
C LEU A 54 9.76 -9.29 10.54
N ILE A 55 10.88 -9.53 9.87
CA ILE A 55 12.03 -10.24 10.45
C ILE A 55 12.61 -9.43 11.60
N ALA A 56 12.76 -8.12 11.44
CA ALA A 56 13.23 -7.23 12.50
C ALA A 56 12.28 -7.25 13.71
N TYR A 57 10.97 -7.23 13.47
CA TYR A 57 9.95 -7.38 14.52
C TYR A 57 10.07 -8.71 15.28
N MET A 58 10.19 -9.82 14.54
CA MET A 58 10.34 -11.14 15.14
C MET A 58 11.62 -11.27 15.97
N LYS A 59 12.72 -10.71 15.45
CA LYS A 59 13.99 -10.65 16.18
C LYS A 59 13.87 -9.79 17.45
N GLY A 60 13.26 -8.61 17.35
CA GLY A 60 13.01 -7.74 18.49
C GLY A 60 12.18 -8.43 19.56
N ARG A 61 11.12 -9.13 19.16
CA ARG A 61 10.28 -9.91 20.08
C ARG A 61 11.04 -11.02 20.79
N GLY A 62 11.93 -11.72 20.10
CA GLY A 62 12.69 -12.85 20.67
C GLY A 62 13.93 -12.44 21.50
N SER A 63 14.46 -11.24 21.28
CA SER A 63 15.68 -10.75 21.98
C SER A 63 15.39 -9.87 23.19
N THR A 64 14.16 -9.44 23.37
CA THR A 64 13.80 -8.53 24.49
C THR A 64 13.49 -9.35 25.75
N PRO A 65 14.17 -9.05 26.89
CA PRO A 65 13.95 -9.76 28.14
C PRO A 65 12.64 -9.39 28.84
N VAL A 66 12.00 -8.30 28.40
CA VAL A 66 10.72 -7.82 28.92
C VAL A 66 9.58 -8.53 28.19
N GLU A 67 8.51 -8.84 28.91
CA GLU A 67 7.34 -9.50 28.34
C GLU A 67 6.75 -8.68 27.18
N TRP A 68 6.51 -9.35 26.05
CA TRP A 68 5.97 -8.70 24.85
C TRP A 68 4.47 -8.49 25.03
N PRO A 69 3.94 -7.28 24.76
CA PRO A 69 2.55 -6.98 25.01
C PRO A 69 1.62 -7.92 24.23
N ASN A 70 0.53 -8.33 24.89
CA ASN A 70 -0.48 -9.20 24.30
C ASN A 70 -1.33 -8.39 23.30
N PRO A 71 -1.37 -8.74 22.01
CA PRO A 71 -2.14 -8.00 21.01
C PRO A 71 -3.63 -7.87 21.37
N SER A 72 -4.20 -8.85 22.06
CA SER A 72 -5.60 -8.83 22.47
C SER A 72 -5.92 -7.75 23.51
N GLU A 73 -4.95 -7.32 24.29
CA GLU A 73 -5.10 -6.25 25.29
C GLU A 73 -4.85 -4.87 24.67
N VAL A 74 -3.78 -4.77 23.86
CA VAL A 74 -3.40 -3.51 23.21
C VAL A 74 -4.44 -3.01 22.21
N PHE A 75 -5.05 -3.93 21.45
CA PHE A 75 -6.02 -3.61 20.40
C PHE A 75 -7.49 -3.87 20.81
N ALA A 76 -7.76 -3.98 22.12
CA ALA A 76 -9.13 -4.09 22.62
C ALA A 76 -9.93 -2.80 22.34
N LEU A 77 -11.08 -2.92 21.71
CA LEU A 77 -12.07 -1.86 21.58
C LEU A 77 -13.22 -2.14 22.54
N ASP A 78 -13.54 -1.16 23.39
CA ASP A 78 -14.75 -1.20 24.20
C ASP A 78 -15.97 -0.90 23.32
N ALA A 79 -16.51 -1.95 22.70
CA ALA A 79 -17.73 -1.85 21.93
C ALA A 79 -18.91 -2.36 22.78
N PHE A 80 -19.86 -1.47 23.05
CA PHE A 80 -21.07 -1.78 23.84
C PHE A 80 -20.79 -2.31 25.28
N GLY A 81 -19.68 -1.90 25.91
CA GLY A 81 -19.31 -2.34 27.26
C GLY A 81 -18.66 -3.73 27.34
N VAL A 82 -18.33 -4.32 26.20
CA VAL A 82 -17.55 -5.57 26.11
C VAL A 82 -16.25 -5.27 25.39
N PRO A 83 -15.09 -5.62 25.96
CA PRO A 83 -13.81 -5.48 25.27
C PRO A 83 -13.74 -6.52 24.14
N VAL A 84 -13.90 -6.05 22.90
CA VAL A 84 -13.77 -6.92 21.71
C VAL A 84 -12.37 -6.74 21.13
N PRO A 85 -11.48 -7.71 21.36
CA PRO A 85 -10.13 -7.63 20.84
C PRO A 85 -10.13 -7.72 19.30
N LEU A 86 -9.27 -6.95 18.67
CA LEU A 86 -8.99 -7.04 17.22
C LEU A 86 -10.17 -6.72 16.28
N LEU A 87 -11.32 -6.25 16.80
CA LEU A 87 -12.49 -5.96 15.97
C LEU A 87 -12.19 -4.89 14.91
N LEU A 88 -11.50 -3.82 15.29
CA LEU A 88 -11.16 -2.73 14.38
C LEU A 88 -10.28 -3.23 13.25
N ILE A 89 -9.28 -4.05 13.56
CA ILE A 89 -8.35 -4.63 12.57
C ILE A 89 -9.12 -5.54 11.59
N ALA A 90 -10.08 -6.32 12.10
CA ALA A 90 -10.93 -7.16 11.25
C ALA A 90 -11.78 -6.33 10.28
N ILE A 91 -12.39 -5.24 10.76
CA ILE A 91 -13.17 -4.31 9.92
C ILE A 91 -12.25 -3.65 8.87
N MET A 92 -11.07 -3.18 9.26
CA MET A 92 -10.10 -2.57 8.35
C MET A 92 -9.69 -3.54 7.25
N THR A 93 -9.43 -4.80 7.58
CA THR A 93 -9.09 -5.86 6.62
C THR A 93 -10.24 -6.10 5.66
N PHE A 94 -11.48 -6.17 6.16
CA PHE A 94 -12.67 -6.35 5.32
C PHE A 94 -12.88 -5.19 4.34
N VAL A 95 -12.67 -3.95 4.78
CA VAL A 95 -12.72 -2.76 3.93
C VAL A 95 -11.68 -2.83 2.81
N LEU A 96 -10.45 -3.25 3.11
CA LEU A 96 -9.40 -3.40 2.10
C LEU A 96 -9.71 -4.50 1.08
N ILE A 97 -10.21 -5.66 1.52
CA ILE A 97 -10.60 -6.75 0.61
C ILE A 97 -11.74 -6.30 -0.30
N THR A 98 -12.75 -5.62 0.24
CA THR A 98 -13.87 -5.08 -0.55
C THR A 98 -13.39 -4.03 -1.55
N SER A 99 -12.52 -3.12 -1.13
CA SER A 99 -11.90 -2.10 -1.99
C SER A 99 -11.09 -2.73 -3.13
N SER A 100 -10.34 -3.81 -2.86
CA SER A 100 -9.63 -4.56 -3.88
C SER A 100 -10.59 -5.22 -4.89
N GLY A 101 -11.72 -5.74 -4.43
CA GLY A 101 -12.78 -6.30 -5.27
C GLY A 101 -13.40 -5.24 -6.19
N THR A 102 -13.72 -4.05 -5.68
CA THR A 102 -14.25 -2.94 -6.50
C THR A 102 -13.26 -2.50 -7.56
N MET A 103 -11.96 -2.53 -7.25
CA MET A 103 -10.90 -2.22 -8.18
C MET A 103 -10.81 -3.23 -9.33
N ALA A 104 -10.86 -4.53 -9.03
CA ALA A 104 -10.86 -5.57 -10.04
C ALA A 104 -12.06 -5.45 -10.99
N LEU A 105 -13.24 -5.11 -10.47
CA LEU A 105 -14.43 -4.82 -11.27
C LEU A 105 -14.26 -3.56 -12.12
N ALA A 106 -13.62 -2.50 -11.59
CA ALA A 106 -13.34 -1.28 -12.35
C ALA A 106 -12.48 -1.56 -13.57
N VAL A 107 -11.44 -2.40 -13.43
CA VAL A 107 -10.59 -2.84 -14.55
C VAL A 107 -11.41 -3.59 -15.59
N LYS A 108 -12.28 -4.51 -15.18
CA LYS A 108 -13.16 -5.25 -16.10
C LYS A 108 -14.04 -4.30 -16.92
N TYR A 109 -14.76 -3.38 -16.27
CA TYR A 109 -15.60 -2.39 -16.96
C TYR A 109 -14.80 -1.39 -17.80
N GLY A 110 -13.54 -1.16 -17.44
CA GLY A 110 -12.60 -0.41 -18.27
C GLY A 110 -12.34 -1.09 -19.62
N TYR A 111 -12.13 -2.41 -19.63
CA TYR A 111 -12.01 -3.20 -20.86
C TYR A 111 -13.31 -3.22 -21.69
N GLU A 112 -14.46 -3.22 -21.03
CA GLU A 112 -15.78 -3.15 -21.67
C GLU A 112 -16.13 -1.73 -22.20
N LYS A 113 -15.21 -0.76 -22.05
CA LYS A 113 -15.37 0.66 -22.42
C LYS A 113 -16.57 1.37 -21.77
N ASN A 114 -17.06 0.85 -20.65
CA ASN A 114 -18.14 1.47 -19.89
C ASN A 114 -17.57 2.50 -18.89
N ARG A 115 -17.31 3.72 -19.38
CA ARG A 115 -16.66 4.81 -18.61
C ARG A 115 -17.40 5.19 -17.33
N LYS A 116 -18.74 5.15 -17.34
CA LYS A 116 -19.55 5.53 -16.17
C LYS A 116 -19.38 4.55 -15.00
N MET A 117 -19.52 3.24 -15.28
CA MET A 117 -19.36 2.20 -14.26
C MET A 117 -17.91 2.11 -13.76
N CYS A 118 -16.94 2.21 -14.66
CA CYS A 118 -15.54 2.26 -14.31
C CYS A 118 -15.25 3.43 -13.36
N GLY A 119 -15.71 4.65 -13.68
CA GLY A 119 -15.51 5.84 -12.82
C GLY A 119 -16.14 5.69 -11.42
N TRP A 120 -17.34 5.15 -11.32
CA TRP A 120 -18.00 4.90 -10.03
C TRP A 120 -17.26 3.86 -9.18
N LEU A 121 -16.75 2.79 -9.79
CA LEU A 121 -16.00 1.76 -9.08
C LEU A 121 -14.62 2.26 -8.62
N VAL A 122 -13.95 3.08 -9.42
CA VAL A 122 -12.71 3.75 -9.03
C VAL A 122 -12.95 4.70 -7.83
N LEU A 123 -14.03 5.48 -7.87
CA LEU A 123 -14.41 6.35 -6.76
C LEU A 123 -14.71 5.53 -5.48
N ALA A 124 -15.45 4.43 -5.61
CA ALA A 124 -15.72 3.53 -4.48
C ALA A 124 -14.42 2.97 -3.88
N THR A 125 -13.46 2.58 -4.72
CA THR A 125 -12.14 2.13 -4.27
C THR A 125 -11.37 3.23 -3.54
N ALA A 126 -11.40 4.45 -4.04
CA ALA A 126 -10.76 5.60 -3.39
C ALA A 126 -11.39 5.92 -2.02
N ILE A 127 -12.72 5.86 -1.92
CA ILE A 127 -13.45 6.02 -0.64
C ILE A 127 -13.04 4.90 0.33
N GLY A 128 -12.95 3.65 -0.12
CA GLY A 128 -12.48 2.53 0.68
C GLY A 128 -11.06 2.75 1.24
N GLY A 129 -10.14 3.24 0.41
CA GLY A 129 -8.78 3.59 0.84
C GLY A 129 -8.75 4.73 1.86
N LEU A 130 -9.53 5.79 1.64
CA LEU A 130 -9.65 6.90 2.60
C LEU A 130 -10.26 6.44 3.93
N THR A 131 -11.26 5.57 3.90
CA THR A 131 -11.87 5.00 5.11
C THR A 131 -10.85 4.19 5.91
N PHE A 132 -10.03 3.38 5.23
CA PHE A 132 -8.94 2.64 5.85
C PHE A 132 -7.93 3.57 6.53
N VAL A 133 -7.45 4.61 5.83
CA VAL A 133 -6.50 5.58 6.39
C VAL A 133 -7.12 6.33 7.59
N GLY A 134 -8.40 6.67 7.51
CA GLY A 134 -9.13 7.28 8.64
C GLY A 134 -9.22 6.38 9.86
N MET A 135 -9.53 5.11 9.68
CA MET A 135 -9.55 4.12 10.77
C MET A 135 -8.15 3.91 11.37
N GLN A 136 -7.12 3.87 10.54
CA GLN A 136 -5.74 3.77 10.99
C GLN A 136 -5.31 4.99 11.83
N ALA A 137 -5.68 6.19 11.41
CA ALA A 137 -5.42 7.41 12.17
C ALA A 137 -6.17 7.41 13.51
N PHE A 138 -7.40 6.90 13.54
CA PHE A 138 -8.17 6.72 14.77
C PHE A 138 -7.49 5.74 15.73
N GLU A 139 -7.02 4.60 15.24
CA GLU A 139 -6.30 3.60 16.03
C GLU A 139 -5.00 4.17 16.61
N TRP A 140 -4.23 4.91 15.81
CA TRP A 140 -3.04 5.59 16.29
C TRP A 140 -3.35 6.61 17.38
N SER A 141 -4.42 7.41 17.20
CA SER A 141 -4.84 8.39 18.20
C SER A 141 -5.20 7.71 19.54
N LYS A 142 -5.92 6.58 19.46
CA LYS A 142 -6.27 5.77 20.61
C LYS A 142 -5.01 5.26 21.33
N LEU A 143 -4.08 4.62 20.62
CA LEU A 143 -2.85 4.08 21.19
C LEU A 143 -1.96 5.16 21.81
N ILE A 144 -1.88 6.35 21.20
CA ILE A 144 -1.13 7.48 21.75
C ILE A 144 -1.79 7.98 23.06
N HIS A 145 -3.13 8.00 23.12
CA HIS A 145 -3.86 8.35 24.36
C HIS A 145 -3.65 7.32 25.48
N GLU A 146 -3.51 6.05 25.14
CA GLU A 146 -3.19 4.96 26.06
C GLU A 146 -1.70 4.97 26.49
N GLY A 147 -0.89 5.88 25.93
CA GLY A 147 0.51 6.06 26.27
C GLY A 147 1.49 5.24 25.41
N VAL A 148 1.00 4.49 24.42
CA VAL A 148 1.86 3.78 23.49
C VAL A 148 2.45 4.77 22.48
N ARG A 149 3.75 5.01 22.58
CA ARG A 149 4.52 5.90 21.71
C ARG A 149 5.67 5.14 21.04
N PRO A 150 6.28 5.68 19.97
CA PRO A 150 7.42 5.02 19.32
C PRO A 150 8.60 4.70 20.25
N TRP A 151 8.73 5.43 21.34
CA TRP A 151 9.83 5.30 22.33
C TRP A 151 9.36 4.87 23.72
N GLU A 152 8.06 4.70 23.94
CA GLU A 152 7.48 4.39 25.25
C GLU A 152 6.27 3.47 25.09
N ASN A 153 6.19 2.43 25.93
CA ASN A 153 5.06 1.51 25.92
C ASN A 153 4.73 1.08 27.35
N PRO A 154 3.55 1.43 27.87
CA PRO A 154 3.12 1.06 29.22
C PRO A 154 2.73 -0.42 29.35
N PHE A 155 2.44 -1.11 28.25
CA PHE A 155 1.98 -2.52 28.23
C PHE A 155 3.13 -3.54 28.17
N GLY A 156 4.40 -3.14 28.20
CA GLY A 156 5.54 -4.05 28.14
C GLY A 156 6.74 -3.47 27.37
N ALA A 157 7.33 -4.26 26.47
CA ALA A 157 8.53 -3.86 25.76
C ALA A 157 8.36 -2.54 24.96
N PRO A 158 9.19 -1.50 25.21
CA PRO A 158 9.07 -0.20 24.53
C PRO A 158 9.29 -0.31 23.01
N GLN A 159 10.05 -1.30 22.56
CA GLN A 159 10.30 -1.55 21.14
C GLN A 159 9.04 -1.92 20.34
N PHE A 160 7.99 -2.42 21.01
CA PHE A 160 6.71 -2.73 20.35
C PHE A 160 6.12 -1.50 19.67
N GLY A 161 6.05 -0.36 20.36
CA GLY A 161 5.56 0.90 19.81
C GLY A 161 6.36 1.33 18.58
N SER A 162 7.70 1.29 18.65
CA SER A 162 8.57 1.63 17.53
C SER A 162 8.28 0.78 16.30
N PHE A 163 8.22 -0.53 16.44
CA PHE A 163 7.94 -1.44 15.33
C PHE A 163 6.53 -1.25 14.77
N PHE A 164 5.54 -1.12 15.63
CA PHE A 164 4.16 -0.93 15.23
C PHE A 164 3.99 0.34 14.39
N PHE A 165 4.41 1.49 14.92
CA PHE A 165 4.29 2.78 14.21
C PHE A 165 5.12 2.83 12.94
N MET A 166 6.30 2.22 12.92
CA MET A 166 7.15 2.17 11.74
C MET A 166 6.50 1.35 10.61
N ILE A 167 6.07 0.13 10.90
CA ILE A 167 5.49 -0.77 9.90
C ILE A 167 4.15 -0.24 9.38
N THR A 168 3.24 0.14 10.29
CA THR A 168 1.92 0.64 9.91
C THR A 168 1.99 2.03 9.28
N GLY A 169 2.92 2.89 9.67
CA GLY A 169 3.15 4.19 9.07
C GLY A 169 3.69 4.09 7.65
N PHE A 170 4.65 3.21 7.44
CA PHE A 170 5.19 2.93 6.11
C PHE A 170 4.11 2.37 5.18
N HIS A 171 3.32 1.40 5.66
CA HIS A 171 2.18 0.86 4.92
C HIS A 171 1.11 1.93 4.62
N GLY A 172 0.71 2.72 5.62
CA GLY A 172 -0.26 3.80 5.44
C GLY A 172 0.19 4.86 4.43
N THR A 173 1.49 5.17 4.38
CA THR A 173 2.07 6.05 3.36
C THR A 173 1.93 5.45 1.97
N HIS A 174 2.22 4.16 1.79
CA HIS A 174 2.03 3.47 0.51
C HIS A 174 0.57 3.50 0.04
N VAL A 175 -0.37 3.20 0.92
CA VAL A 175 -1.80 3.27 0.61
C VAL A 175 -2.22 4.68 0.22
N SER A 176 -1.76 5.70 0.96
CA SER A 176 -2.09 7.11 0.68
C SER A 176 -1.54 7.57 -0.67
N ILE A 177 -0.28 7.23 -0.99
CA ILE A 177 0.32 7.52 -2.29
C ILE A 177 -0.43 6.80 -3.41
N GLY A 178 -0.79 5.53 -3.21
CA GLY A 178 -1.59 4.77 -4.16
C GLY A 178 -2.93 5.42 -4.45
N CYS A 179 -3.66 5.87 -3.42
CA CYS A 179 -4.91 6.60 -3.58
C CYS A 179 -4.73 7.90 -4.35
N LEU A 180 -3.68 8.68 -4.06
CA LEU A 180 -3.39 9.95 -4.75
C LEU A 180 -3.03 9.76 -6.22
N LEU A 181 -2.18 8.78 -6.52
CA LEU A 181 -1.80 8.45 -7.90
C LEU A 181 -2.99 7.99 -8.72
N TYR A 182 -3.91 7.27 -8.09
CA TYR A 182 -5.09 6.73 -8.76
C TYR A 182 -6.13 7.81 -9.07
N THR A 183 -6.25 8.84 -8.23
CA THR A 183 -7.18 9.97 -8.42
C THR A 183 -6.59 11.07 -9.27
N SER A 184 -5.28 11.07 -9.55
CA SER A 184 -4.67 12.09 -10.40
C SER A 184 -4.97 11.83 -11.88
N PRO A 185 -5.40 12.86 -12.64
CA PRO A 185 -5.68 12.71 -14.07
C PRO A 185 -4.40 12.37 -14.83
N SER A 186 -4.46 11.30 -15.62
CA SER A 186 -3.33 10.90 -16.48
C SER A 186 -3.11 11.96 -17.58
N PRO A 187 -1.85 12.33 -17.88
CA PRO A 187 -1.52 13.20 -19.01
C PRO A 187 -2.00 12.65 -20.38
N ARG A 188 -2.39 11.36 -20.43
CA ARG A 188 -2.90 10.70 -21.65
C ARG A 188 -4.39 10.89 -21.88
N ASP A 189 -5.10 11.53 -20.94
CA ASP A 189 -6.55 11.79 -21.05
C ASP A 189 -6.87 13.15 -21.73
N LYS A 190 -5.84 13.79 -22.33
CA LYS A 190 -5.97 15.00 -23.15
C LYS A 190 -5.81 14.72 -24.62
#